data_9a8ba8fef9bb44f6f337057afbea27d0
#
_entry.id   9a8ba8fef9bb44f6f337057afbea27d0
#
_cell.length_a   1.000
_cell.length_b   1.000
_cell.length_c   1.000
_cell.angle_alpha   90.00
_cell.angle_beta   90.00
_cell.angle_gamma   90.00
#
_symmetry.space_group_name_H-M   'P 1'
#
loop_
_entity.id
_entity.type
_entity.pdbx_description
1 polymer ?
#
loop_
_entity_poly.entity_id
_entity_poly.type
_entity_poly.pdbx_seq_one_letter_code
_entity_poly.pdbx_strand_id
1 'polypeptide(L)'
;MSKFSAKNFSRAMIAGILIFLGIATYGGAMYLHDKTIVTWWIPAAISFLLAGISGLTMWRLWRRLTDSKSFVFNYICHLALSCGIFLFAIYFFNYTYAKESTTHTENVLVDKKFTKIRHHRQRVSRRSYRQGNPYKVYYFDLKFENGKEKTVSVSSSRYNRTRSGSSIPLT
;
A
#
# COMPACT_ATOMS: atom_id res chain seq x y z
N MET A 1 -40.67 5.51 16.14
CA MET A 1 -39.70 4.62 15.45
C MET A 1 -39.90 4.80 13.94
N SER A 2 -38.99 5.51 13.26
CA SER A 2 -39.10 5.73 11.80
C SER A 2 -38.83 4.39 11.09
N LYS A 3 -39.79 3.99 10.23
CA LYS A 3 -39.61 2.79 9.39
C LYS A 3 -38.40 3.03 8.47
N PHE A 4 -37.31 2.36 8.75
CA PHE A 4 -36.14 2.37 7.86
C PHE A 4 -36.60 1.78 6.52
N SER A 5 -36.75 2.62 5.50
CA SER A 5 -37.20 2.16 4.19
C SER A 5 -36.16 1.19 3.62
N ALA A 6 -36.60 0.10 3.00
CA ALA A 6 -35.72 -0.88 2.33
C ALA A 6 -34.71 -0.22 1.38
N LYS A 7 -35.10 0.90 0.76
CA LYS A 7 -34.25 1.73 -0.09
C LYS A 7 -33.07 2.36 0.68
N ASN A 8 -33.30 2.83 1.91
CA ASN A 8 -32.23 3.42 2.73
C ASN A 8 -31.27 2.35 3.26
N PHE A 9 -31.78 1.16 3.57
CA PHE A 9 -30.96 0.02 3.96
C PHE A 9 -30.03 -0.42 2.81
N SER A 10 -30.55 -0.55 1.59
CA SER A 10 -29.75 -0.92 0.41
C SER A 10 -28.65 0.11 0.12
N ARG A 11 -28.95 1.42 0.23
CA ARG A 11 -27.95 2.48 0.05
C ARG A 11 -26.85 2.44 1.10
N ALA A 12 -27.20 2.24 2.38
CA ALA A 12 -26.25 2.11 3.47
C ALA A 12 -25.35 0.89 3.29
N MET A 13 -25.89 -0.23 2.83
CA MET A 13 -25.13 -1.43 2.52
C MET A 13 -24.12 -1.20 1.39
N ILE A 14 -24.56 -0.57 0.29
CA ILE A 14 -23.66 -0.22 -0.83
C ILE A 14 -22.56 0.71 -0.37
N ALA A 15 -22.87 1.75 0.41
CA ALA A 15 -21.88 2.67 0.95
C ALA A 15 -20.86 1.94 1.83
N GLY A 16 -21.31 1.01 2.68
CA GLY A 16 -20.42 0.16 3.51
C GLY A 16 -19.48 -0.71 2.68
N ILE A 17 -19.99 -1.35 1.63
CA ILE A 17 -19.19 -2.15 0.69
C ILE A 17 -18.13 -1.29 0.00
N LEU A 18 -18.50 -0.10 -0.47
CA LEU A 18 -17.58 0.81 -1.13
C LEU A 18 -16.48 1.30 -0.19
N ILE A 19 -16.80 1.63 1.06
CA ILE A 19 -15.80 2.00 2.08
C ILE A 19 -14.83 0.84 2.33
N PHE A 20 -15.36 -0.37 2.50
CA PHE A 20 -14.53 -1.56 2.71
C PHE A 20 -13.61 -1.81 1.51
N LEU A 21 -14.14 -1.71 0.29
CA LEU A 21 -13.36 -1.84 -0.94
C LEU A 21 -12.26 -0.78 -1.02
N GLY A 22 -12.55 0.48 -0.66
CA GLY A 22 -11.55 1.55 -0.61
C GLY A 22 -10.41 1.21 0.35
N ILE A 23 -10.72 0.79 1.58
CA ILE A 23 -9.70 0.41 2.57
C ILE A 23 -8.88 -0.78 2.08
N ALA A 24 -9.52 -1.80 1.51
CA ALA A 24 -8.86 -2.99 0.99
C ALA A 24 -7.90 -2.66 -0.16
N THR A 25 -8.30 -1.77 -1.08
CA THR A 25 -7.46 -1.38 -2.21
C THR A 25 -6.24 -0.55 -1.78
N TYR A 26 -6.37 0.35 -0.80
CA TYR A 26 -5.21 1.04 -0.22
C TYR A 26 -4.26 0.05 0.48
N GLY A 27 -4.79 -0.88 1.28
CA GLY A 27 -3.97 -1.91 1.92
C GLY A 27 -3.23 -2.79 0.92
N GLY A 28 -3.92 -3.21 -0.15
CA GLY A 28 -3.33 -3.96 -1.25
C GLY A 28 -2.25 -3.18 -2.00
N ALA A 29 -2.48 -1.88 -2.25
CA ALA A 29 -1.51 -1.00 -2.88
C ALA A 29 -0.23 -0.85 -2.04
N MET A 30 -0.35 -0.66 -0.74
CA MET A 30 0.79 -0.59 0.19
C MET A 30 1.58 -1.91 0.21
N TYR A 31 0.88 -3.04 0.26
CA TYR A 31 1.52 -4.35 0.22
C TYR A 31 2.32 -4.57 -1.07
N LEU A 32 1.78 -4.17 -2.23
CA LEU A 32 2.47 -4.28 -3.51
C LEU A 32 3.61 -3.26 -3.64
N HIS A 33 3.44 -2.05 -3.08
CA HIS A 33 4.50 -1.05 -3.04
C HIS A 33 5.77 -1.57 -2.35
N ASP A 34 5.62 -2.26 -1.22
CA ASP A 34 6.76 -2.84 -0.49
C ASP A 34 7.53 -3.88 -1.33
N LYS A 35 6.87 -4.47 -2.33
CA LYS A 35 7.46 -5.45 -3.25
C LYS A 35 8.01 -4.86 -4.53
N THR A 36 7.82 -3.57 -4.78
CA THR A 36 8.27 -2.87 -5.98
C THR A 36 9.33 -1.83 -5.66
N ILE A 37 10.17 -1.46 -6.64
CA ILE A 37 11.22 -0.44 -6.50
C ILE A 37 10.73 0.91 -7.06
N VAL A 38 9.42 1.08 -7.20
CA VAL A 38 8.85 2.30 -7.77
C VAL A 38 8.75 3.38 -6.70
N THR A 39 9.17 4.59 -7.04
CA THR A 39 9.05 5.76 -6.16
C THR A 39 7.57 6.07 -5.92
N TRP A 40 7.13 6.06 -4.68
CA TRP A 40 5.71 6.09 -4.28
C TRP A 40 4.89 7.26 -4.83
N TRP A 41 5.51 8.43 -4.98
CA TRP A 41 4.80 9.65 -5.40
C TRP A 41 4.32 9.62 -6.86
N ILE A 42 5.01 8.87 -7.75
CA ILE A 42 4.62 8.77 -9.17
C ILE A 42 3.27 8.04 -9.33
N PRO A 43 3.09 6.80 -8.82
CA PRO A 43 1.78 6.15 -8.85
C PRO A 43 0.70 6.93 -8.11
N ALA A 44 1.05 7.59 -7.00
CA ALA A 44 0.13 8.42 -6.24
C ALA A 44 -0.38 9.62 -7.05
N ALA A 45 0.51 10.34 -7.73
CA ALA A 45 0.15 11.48 -8.57
C ALA A 45 -0.75 11.04 -9.75
N ILE A 46 -0.40 9.95 -10.43
CA ILE A 46 -1.20 9.40 -11.54
C ILE A 46 -2.58 8.99 -11.05
N SER A 47 -2.65 8.27 -9.91
CA SER A 47 -3.92 7.82 -9.32
C SER A 47 -4.80 9.01 -8.94
N PHE A 48 -4.23 10.05 -8.37
CA PHE A 48 -4.94 11.26 -8.00
C PHE A 48 -5.50 12.00 -9.23
N LEU A 49 -4.73 12.12 -10.29
CA LEU A 49 -5.18 12.72 -11.55
C LEU A 49 -6.32 11.93 -12.18
N LEU A 50 -6.18 10.60 -12.29
CA LEU A 50 -7.24 9.73 -12.83
C LEU A 50 -8.51 9.78 -12.00
N ALA A 51 -8.40 9.75 -10.66
CA ALA A 51 -9.52 9.87 -9.75
C ALA A 51 -10.18 11.26 -9.87
N GLY A 52 -9.40 12.32 -10.04
CA GLY A 52 -9.91 13.68 -10.25
C GLY A 52 -10.73 13.80 -11.53
N ILE A 53 -10.19 13.33 -12.65
CA ILE A 53 -10.87 13.37 -13.96
C ILE A 53 -12.16 12.53 -13.90
N SER A 54 -12.09 11.30 -13.39
CA SER A 54 -13.27 10.43 -13.29
C SER A 54 -14.34 10.99 -12.32
N GLY A 55 -13.92 11.72 -11.30
CA GLY A 55 -14.82 12.39 -10.34
C GLY A 55 -15.72 13.43 -10.96
N LEU A 56 -15.26 14.13 -11.99
CA LEU A 56 -16.08 15.12 -12.72
C LEU A 56 -17.28 14.49 -13.43
N THR A 57 -17.19 13.22 -13.82
CA THR A 57 -18.29 12.49 -14.47
C THR A 57 -19.11 11.69 -13.46
N MET A 58 -18.49 11.13 -12.45
CA MET A 58 -19.12 10.19 -11.51
C MET A 58 -19.78 10.84 -10.28
N TRP A 59 -19.63 12.15 -10.07
CA TRP A 59 -20.24 12.83 -8.91
C TRP A 59 -21.76 12.67 -8.83
N ARG A 60 -22.45 12.52 -9.98
CA ARG A 60 -23.91 12.29 -10.05
C ARG A 60 -24.31 10.93 -9.47
N LEU A 61 -23.45 9.91 -9.64
CA LEU A 61 -23.65 8.59 -9.05
C LEU A 61 -23.55 8.68 -7.53
N TRP A 62 -22.54 9.38 -7.02
CA TRP A 62 -22.35 9.61 -5.60
C TRP A 62 -23.52 10.38 -4.98
N ARG A 63 -24.03 11.39 -5.66
CA ARG A 63 -25.23 12.10 -5.23
C ARG A 63 -26.42 11.17 -5.01
N ARG A 64 -26.60 10.15 -5.84
CA ARG A 64 -27.67 9.15 -5.67
C ARG A 64 -27.43 8.22 -4.49
N LEU A 65 -26.18 7.92 -4.16
CA LEU A 65 -25.80 7.06 -3.05
C LEU A 65 -25.85 7.78 -1.70
N THR A 66 -25.30 8.98 -1.64
CA THR A 66 -25.17 9.77 -0.39
C THR A 66 -26.41 10.60 -0.08
N ASP A 67 -27.32 10.77 -1.05
CA ASP A 67 -28.46 11.68 -0.99
C ASP A 67 -28.06 13.16 -0.75
N SER A 68 -26.79 13.46 -0.89
CA SER A 68 -26.23 14.81 -0.71
C SER A 68 -26.27 15.60 -2.01
N LYS A 69 -26.77 16.84 -1.94
CA LYS A 69 -26.76 17.77 -3.08
C LYS A 69 -25.40 18.47 -3.27
N SER A 70 -24.50 18.38 -2.31
CA SER A 70 -23.19 19.01 -2.37
C SER A 70 -22.30 18.34 -3.41
N PHE A 71 -21.89 19.10 -4.42
CA PHE A 71 -20.93 18.65 -5.42
C PHE A 71 -19.58 18.29 -4.78
N VAL A 72 -19.06 19.19 -3.93
CA VAL A 72 -17.76 19.04 -3.28
C VAL A 72 -17.71 17.77 -2.44
N PHE A 73 -18.74 17.53 -1.62
CA PHE A 73 -18.81 16.31 -0.79
C PHE A 73 -18.77 15.04 -1.65
N ASN A 74 -19.62 14.98 -2.68
CA ASN A 74 -19.69 13.82 -3.57
C ASN A 74 -18.39 13.60 -4.36
N TYR A 75 -17.74 14.68 -4.77
CA TYR A 75 -16.47 14.64 -5.46
C TYR A 75 -15.35 14.10 -4.56
N ILE A 76 -15.28 14.55 -3.30
CA ILE A 76 -14.31 14.06 -2.32
C ILE A 76 -14.53 12.57 -2.03
N CYS A 77 -15.78 12.12 -1.87
CA CYS A 77 -16.10 10.71 -1.68
C CYS A 77 -15.60 9.85 -2.86
N HIS A 78 -15.84 10.35 -4.08
CA HIS A 78 -15.34 9.69 -5.29
C HIS A 78 -13.82 9.63 -5.31
N LEU A 79 -13.16 10.75 -5.10
CA LEU A 79 -11.71 10.89 -5.14
C LEU A 79 -11.04 9.95 -4.13
N ALA A 80 -11.55 9.92 -2.89
CA ALA A 80 -11.01 9.06 -1.85
C ALA A 80 -11.08 7.57 -2.21
N LEU A 81 -12.21 7.10 -2.75
CA LEU A 81 -12.35 5.70 -3.15
C LEU A 81 -11.54 5.38 -4.40
N SER A 82 -11.71 6.18 -5.45
CA SER A 82 -11.13 5.89 -6.77
C SER A 82 -9.61 6.01 -6.78
N CYS A 83 -9.04 6.91 -5.98
CA CYS A 83 -7.59 7.02 -5.81
C CYS A 83 -6.99 5.69 -5.30
N GLY A 84 -7.62 5.03 -4.32
CA GLY A 84 -7.18 3.72 -3.83
C GLY A 84 -7.25 2.63 -4.90
N ILE A 85 -8.35 2.61 -5.69
CA ILE A 85 -8.53 1.64 -6.78
C ILE A 85 -7.47 1.83 -7.87
N PHE A 86 -7.26 3.06 -8.34
CA PHE A 86 -6.24 3.34 -9.36
C PHE A 86 -4.83 3.06 -8.85
N LEU A 87 -4.53 3.42 -7.61
CA LEU A 87 -3.25 3.15 -6.98
C LEU A 87 -2.97 1.64 -6.92
N PHE A 88 -3.95 0.86 -6.47
CA PHE A 88 -3.86 -0.59 -6.45
C PHE A 88 -3.66 -1.16 -7.85
N ALA A 89 -4.44 -0.71 -8.83
CA ALA A 89 -4.35 -1.17 -10.21
C ALA A 89 -2.94 -0.90 -10.79
N ILE A 90 -2.40 0.31 -10.60
CA ILE A 90 -1.05 0.66 -11.09
C ILE A 90 0.00 -0.27 -10.49
N TYR A 91 -0.02 -0.49 -9.17
CA TYR A 91 0.94 -1.40 -8.53
C TYR A 91 0.72 -2.85 -8.93
N PHE A 92 -0.52 -3.29 -9.08
CA PHE A 92 -0.86 -4.65 -9.50
C PHE A 92 -0.36 -4.94 -10.91
N PHE A 93 -0.63 -4.06 -11.86
CA PHE A 93 -0.13 -4.21 -13.22
C PHE A 93 1.39 -4.16 -13.28
N ASN A 94 2.02 -3.20 -12.59
CA ASN A 94 3.47 -3.13 -12.52
C ASN A 94 4.08 -4.41 -11.94
N TYR A 95 3.50 -4.95 -10.86
CA TYR A 95 3.96 -6.20 -10.23
C TYR A 95 3.78 -7.41 -11.16
N THR A 96 2.63 -7.50 -11.86
CA THR A 96 2.30 -8.63 -12.72
C THR A 96 3.16 -8.64 -13.99
N TYR A 97 3.28 -7.48 -14.65
CA TYR A 97 4.05 -7.40 -15.90
C TYR A 97 5.57 -7.39 -15.69
N ALA A 98 6.06 -6.87 -14.57
CA ALA A 98 7.49 -6.92 -14.25
C ALA A 98 7.99 -8.33 -13.97
N LYS A 99 7.09 -9.26 -13.61
CA LYS A 99 7.47 -10.61 -13.16
C LYS A 99 7.96 -11.52 -14.28
N GLU A 100 7.56 -11.32 -15.54
CA GLU A 100 7.80 -12.29 -16.61
C GLU A 100 8.86 -11.89 -17.64
N SER A 101 9.08 -10.61 -17.86
CA SER A 101 9.90 -10.18 -19.01
C SER A 101 11.31 -9.68 -18.66
N THR A 102 11.63 -9.47 -17.39
CA THR A 102 12.86 -8.76 -17.00
C THR A 102 13.44 -9.18 -15.66
N THR A 103 13.56 -10.47 -15.40
CA THR A 103 14.39 -10.95 -14.29
C THR A 103 15.85 -10.75 -14.67
N HIS A 104 16.36 -9.55 -14.50
CA HIS A 104 17.80 -9.30 -14.60
C HIS A 104 18.41 -9.44 -13.21
N THR A 105 19.44 -10.26 -13.12
CA THR A 105 20.28 -10.31 -11.92
C THR A 105 21.12 -9.04 -11.92
N GLU A 106 20.79 -8.09 -11.08
CA GLU A 106 21.54 -6.85 -10.91
C GLU A 106 22.47 -6.97 -9.69
N ASN A 107 23.72 -6.56 -9.85
CA ASN A 107 24.64 -6.47 -8.74
C ASN A 107 24.40 -5.18 -7.96
N VAL A 108 23.95 -5.32 -6.72
CA VAL A 108 23.59 -4.20 -5.87
C VAL A 108 24.58 -4.04 -4.73
N LEU A 109 25.04 -2.81 -4.51
CA LEU A 109 25.97 -2.49 -3.44
C LEU A 109 25.25 -2.47 -2.08
N VAL A 110 25.80 -3.19 -1.10
CA VAL A 110 25.36 -3.10 0.30
C VAL A 110 26.05 -1.91 0.94
N ASP A 111 25.36 -0.75 0.99
CA ASP A 111 25.91 0.48 1.56
C ASP A 111 26.09 0.33 3.07
N LYS A 112 25.00 -0.02 3.78
CA LYS A 112 25.01 -0.15 5.24
C LYS A 112 24.34 -1.43 5.71
N LYS A 113 24.79 -1.90 6.86
CA LYS A 113 24.21 -3.01 7.61
C LYS A 113 23.79 -2.51 8.99
N PHE A 114 22.55 -2.80 9.38
CA PHE A 114 22.11 -2.46 10.73
C PHE A 114 21.09 -3.45 11.26
N THR A 115 20.89 -3.41 12.58
CA THR A 115 19.91 -4.26 13.26
C THR A 115 18.91 -3.38 14.01
N LYS A 116 17.65 -3.77 13.99
CA LYS A 116 16.60 -3.17 14.84
C LYS A 116 16.09 -4.22 15.80
N ILE A 117 15.93 -3.82 17.07
CA ILE A 117 15.28 -4.66 18.06
C ILE A 117 13.78 -4.43 17.95
N ARG A 118 13.04 -5.51 17.76
CA ARG A 118 11.58 -5.52 17.80
C ARG A 118 11.11 -6.41 18.95
N HIS A 119 9.92 -6.15 19.46
CA HIS A 119 9.31 -6.95 20.52
C HIS A 119 8.11 -7.71 19.96
N HIS A 120 7.97 -8.97 20.36
CA HIS A 120 6.75 -9.71 20.09
C HIS A 120 5.59 -9.02 20.82
N ARG A 121 4.42 -8.96 20.19
CA ARG A 121 3.20 -8.53 20.87
C ARG A 121 2.58 -9.74 21.55
N GLN A 122 2.58 -9.76 22.88
CA GLN A 122 1.85 -10.76 23.67
C GLN A 122 0.48 -10.21 24.05
N ARG A 123 -0.56 -10.92 23.70
CA ARG A 123 -1.93 -10.58 24.10
C ARG A 123 -2.14 -11.01 25.55
N VAL A 124 -2.41 -10.06 26.43
CA VAL A 124 -2.65 -10.32 27.87
C VAL A 124 -4.15 -10.42 28.15
N SER A 125 -4.99 -9.65 27.46
CA SER A 125 -6.43 -9.72 27.55
C SER A 125 -7.11 -9.38 26.21
N ARG A 126 -8.47 -9.41 26.18
CA ARG A 126 -9.22 -9.07 24.95
C ARG A 126 -8.85 -7.70 24.37
N ARG A 127 -8.41 -6.74 25.23
CA ARG A 127 -8.12 -5.34 24.81
C ARG A 127 -6.72 -4.85 25.15
N SER A 128 -5.86 -5.66 25.80
CA SER A 128 -4.52 -5.23 26.18
C SER A 128 -3.44 -6.14 25.60
N TYR A 129 -2.35 -5.50 25.16
CA TYR A 129 -1.15 -6.16 24.67
C TYR A 129 0.03 -5.69 25.50
N ARG A 130 0.93 -6.62 25.84
CA ARG A 130 2.19 -6.35 26.50
C ARG A 130 3.32 -6.57 25.51
N GLN A 131 4.41 -5.81 25.67
CA GLN A 131 5.65 -6.09 24.99
C GLN A 131 6.21 -7.44 25.44
N GLY A 132 6.34 -8.37 24.52
CA GLY A 132 6.96 -9.67 24.75
C GLY A 132 8.47 -9.61 24.54
N ASN A 133 9.10 -10.77 24.40
CA ASN A 133 10.54 -10.89 24.27
C ASN A 133 11.09 -10.12 23.06
N PRO A 134 12.23 -9.42 23.21
CA PRO A 134 12.88 -8.72 22.12
C PRO A 134 13.47 -9.73 21.13
N TYR A 135 13.42 -9.41 19.85
CA TYR A 135 14.10 -10.13 18.77
C TYR A 135 14.79 -9.17 17.81
N LYS A 136 15.92 -9.60 17.24
CA LYS A 136 16.70 -8.80 16.30
C LYS A 136 16.20 -9.01 14.87
N VAL A 137 15.97 -7.94 14.15
CA VAL A 137 15.70 -7.94 12.71
C VAL A 137 16.87 -7.29 12.01
N TYR A 138 17.39 -7.95 10.99
CA TYR A 138 18.59 -7.56 10.27
C TYR A 138 18.20 -6.86 8.97
N TYR A 139 18.89 -5.77 8.63
CA TYR A 139 18.60 -4.97 7.45
C TYR A 139 19.87 -4.65 6.67
N PHE A 140 19.71 -4.58 5.35
CA PHE A 140 20.67 -3.99 4.44
C PHE A 140 20.08 -2.74 3.81
N ASP A 141 20.86 -1.68 3.73
CA ASP A 141 20.60 -0.56 2.84
C ASP A 141 21.34 -0.85 1.54
N LEU A 142 20.57 -1.04 0.48
CA LEU A 142 21.04 -1.41 -0.85
C LEU A 142 21.05 -0.16 -1.73
N LYS A 143 22.14 0.03 -2.44
CA LYS A 143 22.28 1.10 -3.44
C LYS A 143 22.38 0.48 -4.82
N PHE A 144 21.42 0.84 -5.69
CA PHE A 144 21.35 0.38 -7.07
C PHE A 144 22.19 1.27 -7.98
N GLU A 145 22.61 0.76 -9.14
CA GLU A 145 23.40 1.54 -10.13
C GLU A 145 22.68 2.81 -10.59
N ASN A 146 21.37 2.78 -10.63
CA ASN A 146 20.54 3.95 -10.96
C ASN A 146 20.42 5.01 -9.84
N GLY A 147 21.20 4.87 -8.75
CA GLY A 147 21.20 5.77 -7.60
C GLY A 147 20.03 5.60 -6.64
N LYS A 148 19.12 4.65 -6.87
CA LYS A 148 18.04 4.36 -5.92
C LYS A 148 18.57 3.61 -4.71
N GLU A 149 17.96 3.86 -3.55
CA GLU A 149 18.28 3.20 -2.30
C GLU A 149 17.04 2.44 -1.79
N LYS A 150 17.26 1.24 -1.26
CA LYS A 150 16.20 0.45 -0.65
C LYS A 150 16.71 -0.32 0.56
N THR A 151 15.98 -0.21 1.67
CA THR A 151 16.22 -1.02 2.86
C THR A 151 15.48 -2.34 2.77
N VAL A 152 16.20 -3.45 2.89
CA VAL A 152 15.63 -4.81 2.81
C VAL A 152 15.92 -5.58 4.09
N SER A 153 14.93 -6.27 4.63
CA SER A 153 15.14 -7.19 5.74
C SER A 153 15.75 -8.51 5.25
N VAL A 154 16.74 -9.01 5.96
CA VAL A 154 17.47 -10.22 5.60
C VAL A 154 17.56 -11.21 6.75
N SER A 155 17.83 -12.48 6.44
CA SER A 155 18.09 -13.49 7.47
C SER A 155 19.40 -13.23 8.20
N SER A 156 19.51 -13.68 9.45
CA SER A 156 20.75 -13.54 10.23
C SER A 156 21.95 -14.19 9.55
N SER A 157 21.76 -15.33 8.89
CA SER A 157 22.81 -16.02 8.15
C SER A 157 23.34 -15.17 6.99
N ARG A 158 22.45 -14.56 6.18
CA ARG A 158 22.83 -13.68 5.07
C ARG A 158 23.50 -12.40 5.58
N TYR A 159 22.99 -11.84 6.68
CA TYR A 159 23.56 -10.67 7.33
C TYR A 159 25.00 -10.89 7.76
N ASN A 160 25.31 -12.05 8.37
CA ASN A 160 26.64 -12.35 8.86
C ASN A 160 27.64 -12.65 7.74
N ARG A 161 27.18 -13.24 6.63
CA ARG A 161 28.05 -13.59 5.47
C ARG A 161 28.38 -12.40 4.58
N THR A 162 27.53 -11.38 4.55
CA THR A 162 27.70 -10.23 3.66
C THR A 162 28.43 -9.10 4.38
N ARG A 163 29.42 -8.48 3.73
CA ARG A 163 30.12 -7.30 4.27
C ARG A 163 29.52 -6.01 3.72
N SER A 164 29.58 -4.91 4.50
CA SER A 164 29.29 -3.57 3.96
C SER A 164 30.29 -3.24 2.86
N GLY A 165 29.86 -2.60 1.80
CA GLY A 165 30.67 -2.32 0.61
C GLY A 165 30.78 -3.51 -0.37
N SER A 166 30.18 -4.67 -0.07
CA SER A 166 30.16 -5.80 -1.02
C SER A 166 28.98 -5.69 -1.98
N SER A 167 29.18 -6.14 -3.23
CA SER A 167 28.14 -6.30 -4.21
C SER A 167 27.48 -7.66 -4.05
N ILE A 168 26.16 -7.71 -4.06
CA ILE A 168 25.35 -8.93 -4.01
C ILE A 168 24.41 -9.01 -5.20
N PRO A 169 24.26 -10.20 -5.82
CA PRO A 169 23.27 -10.39 -6.87
C PRO A 169 21.86 -10.38 -6.26
N LEU A 170 21.00 -9.57 -6.85
CA LEU A 170 19.55 -9.55 -6.63
C LEU A 170 18.85 -9.96 -7.92
N THR A 171 17.97 -10.93 -7.79
CA THR A 171 17.12 -11.42 -8.88
C THR A 171 15.71 -10.94 -8.67
#